data_a2765c677287de8bb74670b895288d87
#
_entry.id   a2765c677287de8bb74670b895288d87
#
_cell.length_a   1.000
_cell.length_b   1.000
_cell.length_c   1.000
_cell.angle_alpha   90.00
_cell.angle_beta   90.00
_cell.angle_gamma   90.00
#
_symmetry.space_group_name_H-M   'P 1'
#
loop_
_entity.id
_entity.type
_entity.pdbx_description
1 polymer ?
#
loop_
_entity_poly.entity_id
_entity_poly.type
_entity_poly.pdbx_seq_one_letter_code
_entity_poly.pdbx_strand_id
1 'polypeptide(L)' 'MLTWEQYDENTWGIEWDEIQRLALIKETKPDEFTLIVGTVKDAEYISKARTLSCAKAKAIRYMMLLLNDADTEKLKWKI' A
#
# COMPACT_ATOMS: atom_id res chain seq x y z
N MET A 1 4.44 1.76 15.92
CA MET A 1 3.71 2.83 15.23
C MET A 1 4.10 2.87 13.77
N LEU A 2 3.13 3.01 12.90
CA LEU A 2 3.39 3.07 11.46
C LEU A 2 3.83 4.47 11.06
N THR A 3 4.96 4.53 10.38
CA THR A 3 5.51 5.81 9.93
C THR A 3 5.93 5.70 8.47
N TRP A 4 5.44 6.61 7.65
CA TRP A 4 5.83 6.66 6.26
C TRP A 4 7.25 7.16 6.12
N GLU A 5 8.01 6.51 5.27
CA GLU A 5 9.36 6.95 4.91
C GLU A 5 9.35 7.40 3.47
N GLN A 6 10.11 8.44 3.18
CA GLN A 6 10.29 8.89 1.82
C GLN A 6 11.66 8.42 1.35
N TYR A 7 11.69 7.59 0.33
CA TYR A 7 12.93 7.01 -0.18
C TYR A 7 13.61 7.91 -1.20
N ASP A 8 12.82 8.61 -2.00
CA ASP A 8 13.32 9.61 -2.93
C ASP A 8 12.18 10.60 -3.21
N GLU A 9 12.40 11.50 -4.18
CA GLU A 9 11.42 12.55 -4.48
C GLU A 9 10.03 12.02 -4.82
N ASN A 10 9.97 10.80 -5.35
CA ASN A 10 8.74 10.27 -5.91
C ASN A 10 8.31 8.96 -5.27
N THR A 11 8.98 8.52 -4.21
CA THR A 11 8.70 7.20 -3.65
C THR A 11 8.58 7.25 -2.14
N TRP A 12 7.51 6.69 -1.64
CA TRP A 12 7.22 6.58 -0.20
C TRP A 12 6.93 5.14 0.14
N GLY A 13 7.22 4.76 1.37
CA GLY A 13 6.94 3.41 1.83
C GLY A 13 6.62 3.34 3.30
N ILE A 14 5.99 2.25 3.67
CA ILE A 14 5.68 1.95 5.06
C ILE A 14 5.73 0.44 5.24
N GLU A 15 6.25 0.00 6.38
CA GLU A 15 6.28 -1.41 6.74
C GLU A 15 5.51 -1.63 8.03
N TRP A 16 4.74 -2.70 8.04
CA TRP A 16 4.03 -3.13 9.24
C TRP A 16 4.52 -4.54 9.56
N ASP A 17 5.57 -4.59 10.38
CA ASP A 17 6.29 -5.83 10.65
C ASP A 17 5.43 -6.90 11.31
N GLU A 18 4.54 -6.50 12.21
CA GLU A 18 3.70 -7.44 12.95
C GLU A 18 2.85 -8.31 12.04
N ILE A 19 2.47 -7.79 10.89
CA ILE A 19 1.65 -8.54 9.94
C ILE A 19 2.41 -8.86 8.67
N GLN A 20 3.68 -8.52 8.63
CA GLN A 20 4.57 -8.78 7.49
C GLN A 20 4.02 -8.21 6.19
N ARG A 21 3.51 -6.99 6.26
CA ARG A 21 3.01 -6.27 5.10
C ARG A 21 3.78 -4.99 4.90
N LEU A 22 3.84 -4.57 3.67
CA LEU A 22 4.45 -3.29 3.33
C LEU A 22 3.66 -2.65 2.21
N ALA A 23 3.83 -1.35 2.07
CA ALA A 23 3.21 -0.60 0.99
C ALA A 23 4.23 0.36 0.40
N LEU A 24 4.17 0.50 -0.91
CA LEU A 24 5.00 1.45 -1.64
C LEU A 24 4.08 2.35 -2.46
N ILE A 25 4.42 3.62 -2.49
CA ILE A 25 3.72 4.59 -3.31
C ILE A 25 4.74 5.27 -4.19
N LYS A 26 4.47 5.33 -5.48
CA LYS A 26 5.34 6.00 -6.43
C LYS A 26 4.53 6.97 -7.27
N GLU A 27 5.01 8.20 -7.37
CA GLU A 27 4.42 9.18 -8.27
C GLU A 27 4.88 8.86 -9.69
N THR A 28 3.97 8.39 -10.52
CA THR A 28 4.28 7.98 -11.89
C THR A 28 4.05 9.10 -12.89
N LYS A 29 3.15 10.01 -12.57
CA LYS A 29 2.84 11.20 -13.37
C LYS A 29 2.32 12.27 -12.44
N PRO A 30 2.31 13.53 -12.85
CA PRO A 30 1.59 14.56 -12.08
C PRO A 30 0.17 14.10 -11.84
N ASP A 31 -0.29 14.20 -10.60
CA ASP A 31 -1.64 13.79 -10.20
C ASP A 31 -1.91 12.29 -10.35
N GLU A 32 -0.86 11.47 -10.42
CA GLU A 32 -1.05 10.03 -10.45
C GLU A 32 -0.01 9.35 -9.56
N PHE A 33 -0.50 8.67 -8.54
CA PHE A 33 0.32 7.90 -7.62
C PHE A 33 -0.10 6.45 -7.72
N THR A 34 0.86 5.57 -7.97
CA THR A 34 0.64 4.13 -7.98
C THR A 34 1.02 3.58 -6.62
N LEU A 35 0.13 2.82 -6.01
CA LEU A 35 0.42 2.20 -4.73
C LEU A 35 0.38 0.69 -4.86
N ILE A 36 1.29 0.05 -4.14
CA ILE A 36 1.42 -1.39 -4.13
C ILE A 36 1.47 -1.82 -2.68
N VAL A 37 0.61 -2.77 -2.31
CA VAL A 37 0.57 -3.32 -0.95
C VAL A 37 0.76 -4.82 -1.05
N GLY A 38 1.60 -5.35 -0.20
CA GLY A 38 1.84 -6.79 -0.23
C GLY A 38 2.84 -7.23 0.82
N THR A 39 3.46 -8.35 0.55
CA THR A 39 4.53 -8.89 1.37
C THR A 39 5.87 -8.57 0.73
N VAL A 40 6.95 -8.93 1.42
CA VAL A 40 8.28 -8.75 0.88
C VAL A 40 8.45 -9.50 -0.44
N LYS A 41 7.74 -10.60 -0.60
CA LYS A 41 7.88 -11.44 -1.79
C LYS A 41 6.92 -11.08 -2.91
N ASP A 42 5.71 -10.69 -2.56
CA ASP A 42 4.65 -10.54 -3.56
C ASP A 42 3.81 -9.30 -3.32
N ALA A 43 3.52 -8.60 -4.39
CA ALA A 43 2.51 -7.56 -4.36
C ALA A 43 1.14 -8.23 -4.37
N GLU A 44 0.26 -7.82 -3.47
CA GLU A 44 -1.08 -8.38 -3.36
C GLU A 44 -2.13 -7.43 -3.90
N TYR A 45 -1.90 -6.12 -3.74
CA TYR A 45 -2.80 -5.09 -4.23
C TYR A 45 -2.02 -4.05 -4.99
N ILE A 46 -2.57 -3.64 -6.12
CA ILE A 46 -2.01 -2.52 -6.90
C ILE A 46 -3.18 -1.60 -7.22
N SER A 47 -3.02 -0.33 -6.93
CA SER A 47 -4.07 0.65 -7.16
C SER A 47 -3.46 2.00 -7.48
N LYS A 48 -4.30 2.97 -7.79
CA LYS A 48 -3.87 4.32 -8.12
C LYS A 48 -4.66 5.35 -7.33
N ALA A 49 -4.06 6.51 -7.15
CA ALA A 49 -4.71 7.63 -6.51
C ALA A 49 -4.21 8.92 -7.15
N ARG A 50 -4.96 9.99 -6.97
CA ARG A 50 -4.60 11.28 -7.56
C ARG A 50 -3.71 12.13 -6.66
N THR A 51 -3.74 11.87 -5.37
CA THR A 51 -2.94 12.61 -4.41
C THR A 51 -2.17 11.66 -3.52
N LEU A 52 -1.08 12.14 -2.97
CA LEU A 52 -0.29 11.34 -2.03
C LEU A 52 -1.10 10.99 -0.79
N SER A 53 -1.86 11.94 -0.29
CA SER A 53 -2.71 11.73 0.87
C SER A 53 -3.70 10.59 0.64
N CYS A 54 -4.34 10.59 -0.51
CA CYS A 54 -5.29 9.55 -0.89
C CYS A 54 -4.59 8.20 -1.05
N ALA A 55 -3.40 8.20 -1.66
CA ALA A 55 -2.62 6.98 -1.84
C ALA A 55 -2.24 6.37 -0.50
N LYS A 56 -1.79 7.20 0.45
CA LYS A 56 -1.45 6.73 1.80
C LYS A 56 -2.66 6.13 2.51
N ALA A 57 -3.81 6.78 2.40
CA ALA A 57 -5.03 6.29 3.03
C ALA A 57 -5.45 4.95 2.44
N LYS A 58 -5.39 4.81 1.13
CA LYS A 58 -5.72 3.54 0.47
C LYS A 58 -4.76 2.44 0.88
N ALA A 59 -3.47 2.74 0.96
CA ALA A 59 -2.46 1.75 1.31
C ALA A 59 -2.72 1.20 2.72
N ILE A 60 -2.95 2.07 3.67
CA ILE A 60 -3.26 1.64 5.04
C ILE A 60 -4.53 0.81 5.08
N ARG A 61 -5.54 1.22 4.33
CA ARG A 61 -6.81 0.51 4.26
C ARG A 61 -6.62 -0.92 3.75
N TYR A 62 -5.85 -1.10 2.69
CA TYR A 62 -5.58 -2.43 2.15
C TYR A 62 -4.79 -3.27 3.14
N MET A 63 -3.81 -2.69 3.82
CA MET A 63 -3.06 -3.41 4.84
C MET A 63 -3.97 -3.90 5.96
N MET A 64 -4.90 -3.05 6.39
CA MET A 64 -5.85 -3.42 7.44
C MET A 64 -6.83 -4.49 6.99
N LEU A 65 -7.25 -4.47 5.75
CA LEU A 65 -8.10 -5.51 5.21
C LEU A 65 -7.39 -6.86 5.24
N LEU A 66 -6.12 -6.89 4.87
CA LEU A 66 -5.33 -8.10 4.90
C LEU A 66 -5.11 -8.61 6.32
N LEU A 67 -5.01 -7.70 7.27
CA LEU A 67 -4.86 -8.06 8.66
C LEU A 67 -6.12 -8.70 9.23
N ASN A 68 -7.28 -8.13 8.90
CA ASN A 68 -8.54 -8.50 9.54
C ASN A 68 -9.19 -9.73 8.97
N ASP A 69 -8.74 -10.20 7.84
CA ASP A 69 -9.41 -11.29 7.14
C ASP A 69 -8.49 -12.49 6.98
N ALA A 70 -8.79 -13.53 7.74
CA ALA A 70 -8.08 -14.79 7.61
C ALA A 70 -8.31 -15.39 6.21
N ASP A 71 -9.41 -15.05 5.58
CA ASP A 71 -9.74 -15.51 4.23
C ASP A 71 -9.38 -14.45 3.22
N THR A 72 -8.15 -14.04 3.23
CA THR A 72 -7.69 -12.95 2.39
C THR A 72 -7.94 -13.16 0.91
N GLU A 73 -8.05 -14.40 0.49
CA GLU A 73 -8.35 -14.65 -0.90
C GLU A 73 -9.66 -14.05 -1.36
N LYS A 74 -10.57 -13.77 -0.43
CA LYS A 74 -11.82 -13.11 -0.77
C LYS A 74 -11.61 -11.63 -1.06
N LEU A 75 -10.58 -11.05 -0.50
CA LEU A 75 -10.33 -9.62 -0.60
C LEU A 75 -9.52 -9.26 -1.82
N LYS A 76 -8.56 -10.06 -2.16
CA LYS A 76 -7.66 -9.71 -3.26
C LYS A 76 -8.35 -9.64 -4.61
N TRP A 77 -9.59 -10.13 -4.70
CA TRP A 77 -10.37 -10.04 -5.93
C TRP A 77 -11.19 -8.76 -6.03
N LYS A 78 -11.14 -7.95 -5.01
CA LYS A 78 -11.98 -6.75 -4.94
C LYS A 78 -11.27 -5.50 -5.43
N ILE A 79 -10.09 -5.66 -5.91
CA ILE A 79 -9.28 -4.51 -6.32
C ILE A 79 -9.66 -4.01 -7.69
#